data_ac0a836bd696ee60754351a34c7be689
#
_entry.id   ac0a836bd696ee60754351a34c7be689
#
_cell.length_a   1.000
_cell.length_b   1.000
_cell.length_c   1.000
_cell.angle_alpha   90.00
_cell.angle_beta   90.00
_cell.angle_gamma   90.00
#
_symmetry.space_group_name_H-M   'P 1'
#
loop_
_entity.id
_entity.type
_entity.pdbx_description
1 polymer ?
#
loop_
_entity_poly.entity_id
_entity_poly.type
_entity_poly.pdbx_seq_one_letter_code
_entity_poly.pdbx_strand_id
1 'polypeptide(L)'
;RQGPLNHTRDSFNPQIEELRRDYPQLIQFESATLDFSIEQIRRNLRHREALVEYFISGPEPSGKEELFIFVVTKKECHVCRSPVDSTFYQELATITQNLHGFVPYLETRERFDSLKAALFGVYQMTIDPVRSYFSNKKLIIVPDEILSIVPFDALITHLDSSSISNYAGAPYLLHEYDISYMYNSQLIDHQSPRAWRFPSVTAWLPGDATASRSSFGNLKGAVEEVQDILKLVKGRSVQKSMDKQDLVEILQERAILHLAMHSLATDISGSSPYFILDSVADPLLANQLHDYEINALHLSSPMVVLSSCETAVGQLYRGEGIMSLSRSFMQAGAPSVVHSLWPVEDAKSREIMVGFYGELKKGIPKSSALSKVKRQYLDQQPPFYTHPYYWAAFQITGDTSPVYSKRNYFLIAGSILIAFLIFAYFRRLSFFRRD
;
A
#
# COMPACT_ATOMS: atom_id res chain seq x y z
N ARG A 1 -2.54 46.11 -6.95
CA ARG A 1 -1.60 45.80 -8.04
C ARG A 1 -1.61 44.28 -8.18
N GLN A 2 -2.41 43.76 -9.10
CA GLN A 2 -2.40 42.32 -9.48
C GLN A 2 -1.18 42.10 -10.36
N GLY A 3 -0.30 41.22 -9.93
CA GLY A 3 0.97 40.89 -10.58
C GLY A 3 0.83 39.90 -11.72
N PRO A 4 1.95 39.49 -12.37
CA PRO A 4 2.02 38.85 -13.68
C PRO A 4 1.48 37.38 -13.79
N LEU A 5 0.76 36.88 -12.80
CA LEU A 5 0.19 35.52 -12.79
C LEU A 5 -1.01 35.32 -13.75
N ASN A 6 -1.65 36.39 -14.20
CA ASN A 6 -2.80 36.27 -15.11
C ASN A 6 -2.40 36.02 -16.57
N HIS A 7 -1.20 36.46 -17.02
CA HIS A 7 -0.77 36.27 -18.39
C HIS A 7 -0.35 34.82 -18.73
N THR A 8 0.09 34.05 -17.73
CA THR A 8 0.42 32.63 -17.94
C THR A 8 -0.82 31.74 -17.99
N ARG A 9 -1.89 32.11 -17.30
CA ARG A 9 -3.14 31.35 -17.29
C ARG A 9 -3.89 31.41 -18.63
N ASP A 10 -3.86 32.55 -19.31
CA ASP A 10 -4.54 32.75 -20.59
C ASP A 10 -3.81 32.09 -21.78
N SER A 11 -2.50 31.86 -21.70
CA SER A 11 -1.72 31.19 -22.74
C SER A 11 -1.80 29.65 -22.69
N PHE A 12 -2.15 29.06 -21.56
CA PHE A 12 -2.35 27.61 -21.41
C PHE A 12 -3.78 27.17 -21.76
N ASN A 13 -4.75 28.07 -21.80
CA ASN A 13 -6.15 27.75 -22.03
C ASN A 13 -6.44 27.00 -23.35
N PRO A 14 -5.84 27.35 -24.52
CA PRO A 14 -6.08 26.63 -25.76
C PRO A 14 -5.54 25.20 -25.73
N GLN A 15 -4.38 24.96 -25.10
CA GLN A 15 -3.78 23.63 -25.00
C GLN A 15 -4.57 22.74 -24.03
N ILE A 16 -5.09 23.31 -22.96
CA ILE A 16 -5.97 22.61 -22.02
C ILE A 16 -7.30 22.24 -22.67
N GLU A 17 -7.88 23.11 -23.49
CA GLU A 17 -9.11 22.81 -24.24
C GLU A 17 -8.88 21.74 -25.33
N GLU A 18 -7.72 21.72 -25.95
CA GLU A 18 -7.32 20.65 -26.89
C GLU A 18 -7.15 19.31 -26.16
N LEU A 19 -6.46 19.29 -25.01
CA LEU A 19 -6.33 18.12 -24.15
C LEU A 19 -7.71 17.62 -23.62
N ARG A 20 -8.60 18.52 -23.27
CA ARG A 20 -9.98 18.16 -22.83
C ARG A 20 -10.78 17.51 -23.96
N ARG A 21 -10.63 17.98 -25.19
CA ARG A 21 -11.32 17.40 -26.35
C ARG A 21 -10.79 16.03 -26.69
N ASP A 22 -9.47 15.85 -26.63
CA ASP A 22 -8.80 14.62 -27.05
C ASP A 22 -8.78 13.57 -25.92
N TYR A 23 -8.90 14.01 -24.66
CA TYR A 23 -8.93 13.16 -23.46
C TYR A 23 -10.10 13.53 -22.53
N PRO A 24 -11.35 13.22 -22.89
CA PRO A 24 -12.54 13.59 -22.10
C PRO A 24 -12.55 13.04 -20.68
N GLN A 25 -11.78 11.98 -20.38
CA GLN A 25 -11.59 11.47 -19.03
C GLN A 25 -10.89 12.48 -18.09
N LEU A 26 -10.09 13.42 -18.59
CA LEU A 26 -9.49 14.48 -17.79
C LEU A 26 -10.55 15.43 -17.20
N ILE A 27 -11.69 15.60 -17.89
CA ILE A 27 -12.80 16.43 -17.42
C ILE A 27 -13.45 15.82 -16.16
N GLN A 28 -13.51 14.49 -16.08
CA GLN A 28 -14.04 13.81 -14.88
C GLN A 28 -13.13 14.03 -13.66
N PHE A 29 -11.82 14.16 -13.87
CA PHE A 29 -10.87 14.45 -12.80
C PHE A 29 -11.00 15.89 -12.29
N GLU A 30 -11.16 16.87 -13.16
CA GLU A 30 -11.33 18.28 -12.75
C GLU A 30 -12.70 18.54 -12.12
N SER A 31 -13.77 17.94 -12.63
CA SER A 31 -15.11 18.12 -12.07
C SER A 31 -15.30 17.41 -10.73
N ALA A 32 -14.60 16.30 -10.50
CA ALA A 32 -14.62 15.59 -9.22
C ALA A 32 -13.92 16.37 -8.10
N THR A 33 -12.99 17.28 -8.43
CA THR A 33 -12.23 18.04 -7.44
C THR A 33 -12.97 19.30 -6.93
N LEU A 34 -14.02 19.76 -7.61
CA LEU A 34 -14.69 21.04 -7.29
C LEU A 34 -15.78 20.95 -6.21
N ASP A 35 -16.31 19.75 -5.92
CA ASP A 35 -17.42 19.54 -4.97
C ASP A 35 -17.04 18.71 -3.74
N PHE A 36 -15.76 18.62 -3.40
CA PHE A 36 -15.28 17.76 -2.33
C PHE A 36 -15.44 18.42 -0.96
N SER A 37 -16.12 17.75 -0.04
CA SER A 37 -16.34 18.26 1.31
C SER A 37 -15.90 17.25 2.39
N ILE A 38 -15.55 17.78 3.56
CA ILE A 38 -15.26 16.96 4.75
C ILE A 38 -16.43 16.01 5.07
N GLU A 39 -17.67 16.43 4.79
CA GLU A 39 -18.87 15.61 4.95
C GLU A 39 -18.87 14.38 4.05
N GLN A 40 -18.34 14.48 2.84
CA GLN A 40 -18.18 13.32 1.94
C GLN A 40 -17.15 12.33 2.49
N ILE A 41 -15.98 12.81 2.95
CA ILE A 41 -15.00 11.96 3.64
C ILE A 41 -15.67 11.24 4.82
N ARG A 42 -16.36 11.98 5.69
CA ARG A 42 -17.04 11.42 6.88
C ARG A 42 -18.09 10.37 6.53
N ARG A 43 -18.86 10.58 5.46
CA ARG A 43 -19.86 9.59 4.98
C ARG A 43 -19.18 8.32 4.49
N ASN A 44 -18.07 8.45 3.80
CA ASN A 44 -17.33 7.36 3.19
C ASN A 44 -16.49 6.58 4.21
N LEU A 45 -16.06 7.14 5.34
CA LEU A 45 -15.39 6.40 6.39
C LEU A 45 -16.29 5.30 6.96
N ARG A 46 -15.73 4.11 7.19
CA ARG A 46 -16.42 3.02 7.90
C ARG A 46 -16.43 3.26 9.40
N HIS A 47 -17.30 2.56 10.09
CA HIS A 47 -17.26 2.53 11.56
C HIS A 47 -15.89 1.99 12.01
N ARG A 48 -15.21 2.68 12.92
CA ARG A 48 -13.85 2.41 13.41
C ARG A 48 -12.72 2.81 12.45
N GLU A 49 -12.96 3.51 11.37
CA GLU A 49 -11.92 4.15 10.58
C GLU A 49 -11.71 5.58 11.03
N ALA A 50 -10.46 6.03 11.04
CA ALA A 50 -10.06 7.41 11.17
C ALA A 50 -9.05 7.72 10.06
N LEU A 51 -9.28 8.82 9.36
CA LEU A 51 -8.34 9.36 8.39
C LEU A 51 -7.48 10.40 9.10
N VAL A 52 -6.17 10.29 8.89
CA VAL A 52 -5.18 11.26 9.38
C VAL A 52 -4.40 11.76 8.17
N GLU A 53 -4.64 13.02 7.81
CA GLU A 53 -4.02 13.67 6.67
C GLU A 53 -3.04 14.72 7.16
N TYR A 54 -1.88 14.76 6.53
CA TYR A 54 -0.77 15.65 6.88
C TYR A 54 -0.57 16.68 5.79
N PHE A 55 -0.16 17.87 6.20
CA PHE A 55 0.26 18.94 5.32
C PHE A 55 1.41 19.71 5.97
N ILE A 56 2.57 19.78 5.33
CA ILE A 56 3.70 20.57 5.77
C ILE A 56 3.62 21.94 5.07
N SER A 57 3.49 23.01 5.85
CA SER A 57 3.50 24.37 5.28
C SER A 57 4.86 24.65 4.63
N GLY A 58 4.83 25.40 3.52
CA GLY A 58 6.10 25.97 3.05
C GLY A 58 6.67 26.95 4.07
N PRO A 59 7.97 27.27 3.99
CA PRO A 59 8.57 28.23 4.89
C PRO A 59 7.84 29.57 4.76
N GLU A 60 7.28 30.03 5.88
CA GLU A 60 6.73 31.37 5.97
C GLU A 60 7.87 32.40 5.80
N PRO A 61 7.53 33.71 5.60
CA PRO A 61 8.54 34.77 5.61
C PRO A 61 9.41 34.78 6.89
N SER A 62 8.90 34.20 7.98
CA SER A 62 9.60 34.00 9.26
C SER A 62 10.61 32.84 9.24
N GLY A 63 10.64 32.01 8.17
CA GLY A 63 11.42 30.79 8.09
C GLY A 63 10.87 29.63 8.91
N LYS A 64 9.67 29.73 9.47
CA LYS A 64 9.03 28.68 10.25
C LYS A 64 8.18 27.79 9.33
N GLU A 65 8.25 26.49 9.56
CA GLU A 65 7.37 25.50 8.95
C GLU A 65 6.49 24.88 10.03
N GLU A 66 5.27 24.52 9.66
CA GLU A 66 4.32 23.85 10.53
C GLU A 66 3.78 22.58 9.86
N LEU A 67 3.63 21.53 10.64
CA LEU A 67 2.91 20.33 10.26
C LEU A 67 1.46 20.47 10.71
N PHE A 68 0.54 20.53 9.76
CA PHE A 68 -0.90 20.47 10.00
C PHE A 68 -1.33 19.02 9.95
N ILE A 69 -2.08 18.59 10.97
CA ILE A 69 -2.58 17.22 11.11
C ILE A 69 -4.10 17.29 11.15
N PHE A 70 -4.74 16.81 10.08
CA PHE A 70 -6.19 16.74 9.97
C PHE A 70 -6.65 15.35 10.39
N VAL A 71 -7.53 15.26 11.36
CA VAL A 71 -8.15 13.99 11.79
C VAL A 71 -9.61 14.02 11.45
N VAL A 72 -10.03 13.08 10.61
CA VAL A 72 -11.44 12.94 10.22
C VAL A 72 -11.95 11.57 10.66
N THR A 73 -13.02 11.58 11.44
CA THR A 73 -13.77 10.40 11.83
C THR A 73 -15.21 10.53 11.35
N LYS A 74 -16.03 9.48 11.50
CA LYS A 74 -17.47 9.61 11.17
C LYS A 74 -18.18 10.70 11.96
N LYS A 75 -17.68 11.07 13.14
CA LYS A 75 -18.35 11.99 14.06
C LYS A 75 -17.77 13.39 14.02
N GLU A 76 -16.48 13.49 13.88
CA GLU A 76 -15.71 14.70 14.19
C GLU A 76 -14.61 14.92 13.16
N CYS A 77 -14.21 16.19 13.02
CA CYS A 77 -13.03 16.61 12.30
C CYS A 77 -12.25 17.56 13.21
N HIS A 78 -10.95 17.29 13.35
CA HIS A 78 -10.03 18.09 14.16
C HIS A 78 -8.81 18.46 13.34
N VAL A 79 -8.22 19.61 13.67
CA VAL A 79 -6.95 20.07 13.10
C VAL A 79 -6.01 20.40 14.25
N CYS A 80 -4.85 19.75 14.24
CA CYS A 80 -3.74 20.06 15.15
C CYS A 80 -2.56 20.63 14.36
N ARG A 81 -1.68 21.33 15.05
CA ARG A 81 -0.46 21.89 14.48
C ARG A 81 0.72 21.52 15.35
N SER A 82 1.81 21.15 14.72
CA SER A 82 3.10 20.88 15.35
C SER A 82 4.17 21.69 14.62
N PRO A 83 5.11 22.32 15.34
CA PRO A 83 6.22 23.01 14.68
C PRO A 83 7.12 21.99 14.01
N VAL A 84 7.59 22.30 12.81
CA VAL A 84 8.61 21.54 12.09
C VAL A 84 9.94 22.25 12.23
N ASP A 85 10.93 21.54 12.74
CA ASP A 85 12.27 22.06 12.94
C ASP A 85 13.35 21.11 12.38
N SER A 86 14.59 21.47 12.56
CA SER A 86 15.73 20.62 12.11
C SER A 86 15.77 19.24 12.77
N THR A 87 15.22 19.10 13.99
CA THR A 87 15.17 17.82 14.72
C THR A 87 14.25 16.85 13.99
N PHE A 88 13.06 17.33 13.56
CA PHE A 88 12.12 16.52 12.78
C PHE A 88 12.77 15.95 11.51
N TYR A 89 13.47 16.78 10.75
CA TYR A 89 14.16 16.32 9.53
C TYR A 89 15.32 15.37 9.83
N GLN A 90 16.03 15.58 10.94
CA GLN A 90 17.09 14.65 11.39
C GLN A 90 16.53 13.28 11.77
N GLU A 91 15.38 13.24 12.46
CA GLU A 91 14.69 11.99 12.80
C GLU A 91 14.25 11.24 11.53
N LEU A 92 13.65 11.93 10.57
CA LEU A 92 13.27 11.34 9.27
C LEU A 92 14.50 10.83 8.51
N ALA A 93 15.60 11.58 8.49
CA ALA A 93 16.86 11.15 7.86
C ALA A 93 17.41 9.90 8.56
N THR A 94 17.37 9.84 9.90
CA THR A 94 17.80 8.70 10.69
C THR A 94 16.96 7.45 10.37
N ILE A 95 15.65 7.59 10.29
CA ILE A 95 14.74 6.49 9.87
C ILE A 95 15.11 6.00 8.48
N THR A 96 15.25 6.92 7.52
CA THR A 96 15.60 6.59 6.13
C THR A 96 16.93 5.86 6.03
N GLN A 97 17.97 6.37 6.67
CA GLN A 97 19.30 5.74 6.65
C GLN A 97 19.30 4.33 7.26
N ASN A 98 18.57 4.12 8.35
CA ASN A 98 18.53 2.83 9.03
C ASN A 98 17.58 1.82 8.39
N LEU A 99 16.61 2.25 7.62
CA LEU A 99 15.65 1.35 6.97
C LEU A 99 15.99 1.11 5.50
N HIS A 100 16.17 2.17 4.70
CA HIS A 100 16.52 2.01 3.28
C HIS A 100 17.98 1.60 3.07
N GLY A 101 18.87 2.08 3.92
CA GLY A 101 20.30 1.74 3.90
C GLY A 101 20.70 0.66 4.90
N PHE A 102 19.78 -0.22 5.32
CA PHE A 102 20.07 -1.23 6.32
C PHE A 102 21.07 -2.26 5.83
N VAL A 103 22.11 -2.44 6.64
CA VAL A 103 23.16 -3.43 6.40
C VAL A 103 23.31 -4.26 7.67
N PRO A 104 22.88 -5.55 7.66
CA PRO A 104 22.74 -6.37 8.86
C PRO A 104 23.99 -6.44 9.74
N TYR A 105 25.18 -6.55 9.13
CA TYR A 105 26.45 -6.67 9.89
C TYR A 105 26.97 -5.32 10.43
N LEU A 106 26.31 -4.21 10.11
CA LEU A 106 26.63 -2.89 10.67
C LEU A 106 25.69 -2.49 11.81
N GLU A 107 24.72 -3.36 12.18
CA GLU A 107 23.79 -3.07 13.27
C GLU A 107 24.56 -3.05 14.60
N THR A 108 24.49 -1.93 15.30
CA THR A 108 25.13 -1.71 16.61
C THR A 108 24.09 -1.26 17.62
N ARG A 109 24.42 -1.32 18.91
CA ARG A 109 23.55 -0.80 19.95
C ARG A 109 23.23 0.69 19.77
N GLU A 110 24.20 1.46 19.31
CA GLU A 110 24.05 2.90 19.06
C GLU A 110 23.07 3.15 17.93
N ARG A 111 23.14 2.40 16.82
CA ARG A 111 22.18 2.47 15.71
C ARG A 111 20.78 2.08 16.14
N PHE A 112 20.66 1.01 16.93
CA PHE A 112 19.39 0.59 17.53
C PHE A 112 18.77 1.72 18.37
N ASP A 113 19.54 2.33 19.28
CA ASP A 113 19.03 3.39 20.16
C ASP A 113 18.70 4.65 19.35
N SER A 114 19.47 4.98 18.31
CA SER A 114 19.21 6.10 17.40
C SER A 114 17.92 5.91 16.59
N LEU A 115 17.73 4.75 15.96
CA LEU A 115 16.51 4.46 15.21
C LEU A 115 15.27 4.44 16.12
N LYS A 116 15.39 3.84 17.30
CA LYS A 116 14.31 3.79 18.29
C LYS A 116 13.88 5.21 18.72
N ALA A 117 14.85 6.08 18.99
CA ALA A 117 14.58 7.48 19.35
C ALA A 117 13.90 8.24 18.21
N ALA A 118 14.39 8.08 16.98
CA ALA A 118 13.81 8.73 15.81
C ALA A 118 12.36 8.26 15.52
N LEU A 119 12.09 6.95 15.62
CA LEU A 119 10.72 6.42 15.45
C LEU A 119 9.77 6.96 16.52
N PHE A 120 10.24 7.17 17.75
CA PHE A 120 9.45 7.79 18.81
C PHE A 120 9.27 9.28 18.58
N GLY A 121 10.30 10.02 18.18
CA GLY A 121 10.21 11.46 17.92
C GLY A 121 9.21 11.77 16.79
N VAL A 122 9.27 11.02 15.69
CA VAL A 122 8.27 11.16 14.62
C VAL A 122 6.86 10.81 15.12
N TYR A 123 6.70 9.79 15.99
CA TYR A 123 5.41 9.49 16.62
C TYR A 123 4.89 10.68 17.42
N GLN A 124 5.73 11.30 18.25
CA GLN A 124 5.35 12.46 19.06
C GLN A 124 4.91 13.66 18.23
N MET A 125 5.47 13.82 17.03
CA MET A 125 5.12 14.92 16.13
C MET A 125 3.86 14.65 15.29
N THR A 126 3.61 13.38 14.95
CA THR A 126 2.62 13.03 13.92
C THR A 126 1.34 12.38 14.48
N ILE A 127 1.46 11.49 15.43
CA ILE A 127 0.33 10.68 15.94
C ILE A 127 -0.10 11.11 17.35
N ASP A 128 0.86 11.34 18.25
CA ASP A 128 0.58 11.65 19.65
C ASP A 128 -0.35 12.87 19.84
N PRO A 129 -0.17 14.00 19.11
CA PRO A 129 -1.02 15.19 19.25
C PRO A 129 -2.50 14.92 18.93
N VAL A 130 -2.78 13.88 18.15
CA VAL A 130 -4.11 13.57 17.63
C VAL A 130 -4.69 12.25 18.15
N ARG A 131 -3.90 11.49 18.92
CA ARG A 131 -4.27 10.14 19.38
C ARG A 131 -5.58 10.10 20.16
N SER A 132 -5.91 11.15 20.91
CA SER A 132 -7.14 11.24 21.69
C SER A 132 -8.43 11.27 20.85
N TYR A 133 -8.33 11.66 19.57
CA TYR A 133 -9.48 11.78 18.66
C TYR A 133 -9.87 10.45 18.01
N PHE A 134 -9.03 9.42 18.12
CA PHE A 134 -9.33 8.09 17.61
C PHE A 134 -8.89 7.00 18.58
N SER A 135 -9.76 6.03 18.82
CA SER A 135 -9.50 4.89 19.68
C SER A 135 -9.94 3.59 19.03
N ASN A 136 -9.16 2.51 19.17
CA ASN A 136 -9.47 1.17 18.62
C ASN A 136 -9.86 1.17 17.15
N LYS A 137 -9.14 1.90 16.31
CA LYS A 137 -9.50 2.18 14.94
C LYS A 137 -8.53 1.57 13.94
N LYS A 138 -8.99 1.60 12.72
CA LYS A 138 -8.15 1.48 11.55
C LYS A 138 -7.74 2.88 11.15
N LEU A 139 -6.44 3.09 10.94
CA LEU A 139 -5.92 4.36 10.49
C LEU A 139 -5.74 4.35 8.99
N ILE A 140 -6.25 5.39 8.35
CA ILE A 140 -5.97 5.72 6.95
C ILE A 140 -5.06 6.92 6.99
N ILE A 141 -3.80 6.72 6.63
CA ILE A 141 -2.77 7.76 6.62
C ILE A 141 -2.71 8.37 5.22
N VAL A 142 -2.82 9.69 5.15
CA VAL A 142 -2.56 10.47 3.94
C VAL A 142 -1.31 11.31 4.22
N PRO A 143 -0.13 10.80 3.90
CA PRO A 143 1.12 11.49 4.18
C PRO A 143 1.35 12.62 3.19
N ASP A 144 2.02 13.67 3.63
CA ASP A 144 2.52 14.75 2.78
C ASP A 144 4.04 14.66 2.62
N GLU A 145 4.54 14.97 1.45
CA GLU A 145 5.97 15.07 1.12
C GLU A 145 6.81 13.91 1.71
N ILE A 146 7.81 14.28 2.53
CA ILE A 146 8.77 13.35 3.12
C ILE A 146 8.13 12.32 4.08
N LEU A 147 6.93 12.59 4.60
CA LEU A 147 6.21 11.61 5.43
C LEU A 147 5.78 10.38 4.64
N SER A 148 5.75 10.45 3.31
CA SER A 148 5.39 9.32 2.44
C SER A 148 6.35 8.13 2.53
N ILE A 149 7.61 8.36 2.97
CA ILE A 149 8.62 7.31 3.16
C ILE A 149 8.63 6.72 4.58
N VAL A 150 7.78 7.25 5.48
CA VAL A 150 7.72 6.80 6.88
C VAL A 150 6.85 5.56 7.00
N PRO A 151 7.37 4.47 7.56
CA PRO A 151 6.56 3.30 7.91
C PRO A 151 5.83 3.56 9.23
N PHE A 152 4.62 4.15 9.17
CA PHE A 152 3.85 4.47 10.38
C PHE A 152 3.59 3.25 11.27
N ASP A 153 3.52 2.05 10.69
CA ASP A 153 3.45 0.78 11.45
C ASP A 153 4.56 0.63 12.49
N ALA A 154 5.77 1.12 12.16
CA ALA A 154 6.97 0.96 12.97
C ALA A 154 7.20 2.11 13.96
N LEU A 155 6.35 3.14 13.97
CA LEU A 155 6.47 4.22 14.94
C LEU A 155 6.32 3.66 16.37
N ILE A 156 7.19 4.13 17.27
CA ILE A 156 7.23 3.69 18.67
C ILE A 156 6.37 4.63 19.51
N THR A 157 5.41 4.09 20.25
CA THR A 157 4.40 4.88 20.97
C THR A 157 4.87 5.40 22.32
N HIS A 158 5.89 4.79 22.93
CA HIS A 158 6.51 5.24 24.18
C HIS A 158 7.93 4.67 24.33
N LEU A 159 8.80 5.43 24.96
CA LEU A 159 10.14 5.00 25.34
C LEU A 159 10.15 4.68 26.83
N ASP A 160 10.04 3.41 27.20
CA ASP A 160 10.37 2.97 28.54
C ASP A 160 11.82 2.51 28.55
N SER A 161 12.66 3.25 29.28
CA SER A 161 14.14 3.12 29.24
C SER A 161 14.66 1.76 29.69
N SER A 162 13.83 0.98 30.40
CA SER A 162 14.23 -0.30 30.99
C SER A 162 13.77 -1.54 30.21
N SER A 163 12.76 -1.40 29.34
CA SER A 163 12.07 -2.56 28.76
C SER A 163 12.44 -2.86 27.31
N ILE A 164 12.88 -1.89 26.53
CA ILE A 164 13.19 -2.10 25.10
C ILE A 164 14.67 -2.47 24.93
N SER A 165 14.97 -3.76 25.04
CA SER A 165 16.31 -4.31 24.86
C SER A 165 16.60 -4.73 23.40
N ASN A 166 15.56 -4.94 22.61
CA ASN A 166 15.63 -5.33 21.20
C ASN A 166 14.37 -4.88 20.45
N TYR A 167 14.33 -5.05 19.14
CA TYR A 167 13.20 -4.64 18.30
C TYR A 167 11.91 -5.46 18.53
N ALA A 168 11.99 -6.70 19.03
CA ALA A 168 10.81 -7.55 19.25
C ALA A 168 9.88 -7.00 20.34
N GLY A 169 10.45 -6.38 21.38
CA GLY A 169 9.69 -5.82 22.50
C GLY A 169 9.28 -4.36 22.32
N ALA A 170 9.54 -3.75 21.19
CA ALA A 170 9.23 -2.34 20.97
C ALA A 170 7.72 -2.11 20.86
N PRO A 171 7.17 -1.08 21.50
CA PRO A 171 5.74 -0.75 21.47
C PRO A 171 5.37 -0.03 20.18
N TYR A 172 5.35 -0.79 19.09
CA TYR A 172 5.01 -0.28 17.76
C TYR A 172 3.54 0.13 17.64
N LEU A 173 3.28 1.18 16.88
CA LEU A 173 1.91 1.61 16.53
C LEU A 173 1.11 0.49 15.87
N LEU A 174 1.77 -0.43 15.17
CA LEU A 174 1.22 -1.65 14.60
C LEU A 174 0.45 -2.51 15.62
N HIS A 175 0.84 -2.52 16.90
CA HIS A 175 0.15 -3.32 17.92
C HIS A 175 -1.24 -2.77 18.27
N GLU A 176 -1.45 -1.46 18.06
CA GLU A 176 -2.69 -0.76 18.42
C GLU A 176 -3.63 -0.58 17.23
N TYR A 177 -3.09 -0.43 16.01
CA TYR A 177 -3.88 -0.06 14.83
C TYR A 177 -3.58 -0.95 13.62
N ASP A 178 -4.61 -1.16 12.78
CA ASP A 178 -4.43 -1.62 11.41
C ASP A 178 -4.26 -0.39 10.53
N ILE A 179 -3.12 -0.25 9.86
CA ILE A 179 -2.75 0.94 9.09
C ILE A 179 -2.89 0.68 7.59
N SER A 180 -3.39 1.66 6.88
CA SER A 180 -3.44 1.74 5.43
C SER A 180 -3.13 3.17 4.98
N TYR A 181 -2.83 3.34 3.70
CA TYR A 181 -2.41 4.61 3.15
C TYR A 181 -3.35 5.05 2.02
N MET A 182 -3.38 6.37 1.77
CA MET A 182 -3.97 6.98 0.60
C MET A 182 -3.09 8.11 0.09
N TYR A 183 -3.10 8.36 -1.21
CA TYR A 183 -2.39 9.50 -1.80
C TYR A 183 -3.16 10.82 -1.62
N ASN A 184 -4.47 10.75 -1.48
CA ASN A 184 -5.34 11.90 -1.29
C ASN A 184 -6.64 11.45 -0.60
N SER A 185 -7.13 12.23 0.35
CA SER A 185 -8.39 11.97 1.05
C SER A 185 -9.62 11.98 0.12
N GLN A 186 -9.55 12.66 -1.02
CA GLN A 186 -10.61 12.67 -2.04
C GLN A 186 -10.85 11.29 -2.67
N LEU A 187 -9.84 10.41 -2.66
CA LEU A 187 -9.95 9.06 -3.20
C LEU A 187 -10.68 8.09 -2.26
N ILE A 188 -11.17 8.59 -1.10
CA ILE A 188 -11.91 7.76 -0.15
C ILE A 188 -13.32 7.51 -0.69
N ASP A 189 -13.44 6.60 -1.62
CA ASP A 189 -14.72 6.13 -2.13
C ASP A 189 -14.93 4.66 -1.75
N HIS A 190 -15.98 4.42 -0.96
CA HIS A 190 -16.36 3.07 -0.58
C HIS A 190 -17.38 2.42 -1.50
N GLN A 191 -17.58 2.94 -2.70
CA GLN A 191 -18.17 2.14 -3.77
C GLN A 191 -17.22 1.01 -4.21
N SER A 192 -16.56 0.45 -3.20
CA SER A 192 -15.62 -0.65 -3.34
C SER A 192 -16.22 -1.74 -4.20
N PRO A 193 -15.48 -2.27 -5.16
CA PRO A 193 -15.92 -3.43 -5.90
C PRO A 193 -16.34 -4.51 -4.91
N ARG A 194 -17.55 -5.07 -5.08
CA ARG A 194 -18.05 -6.15 -4.22
C ARG A 194 -17.00 -7.24 -4.15
N ALA A 195 -16.70 -7.70 -2.92
CA ALA A 195 -15.78 -8.80 -2.71
C ALA A 195 -16.06 -9.92 -3.72
N TRP A 196 -15.05 -10.33 -4.43
CA TRP A 196 -15.21 -11.32 -5.48
C TRP A 196 -15.45 -12.69 -4.86
N ARG A 197 -16.38 -13.43 -5.43
CA ARG A 197 -16.70 -14.74 -4.87
C ARG A 197 -15.55 -15.73 -4.93
N PHE A 198 -14.76 -15.65 -6.01
CA PHE A 198 -13.59 -16.51 -6.26
C PHE A 198 -12.53 -15.74 -7.05
N PRO A 199 -11.86 -14.74 -6.45
CA PRO A 199 -10.79 -14.07 -7.16
C PRO A 199 -9.64 -15.05 -7.42
N SER A 200 -9.10 -15.01 -8.64
CA SER A 200 -7.88 -15.71 -9.00
C SER A 200 -6.68 -14.77 -8.89
N VAL A 201 -5.50 -15.33 -8.76
CA VAL A 201 -4.22 -14.61 -8.82
C VAL A 201 -3.58 -14.87 -10.18
N THR A 202 -3.16 -13.81 -10.86
CA THR A 202 -2.23 -13.90 -11.99
C THR A 202 -0.91 -13.30 -11.53
N ALA A 203 0.07 -14.17 -11.34
CA ALA A 203 1.41 -13.77 -10.95
C ALA A 203 2.31 -13.69 -12.19
N TRP A 204 3.05 -12.60 -12.32
CA TRP A 204 4.02 -12.44 -13.39
C TRP A 204 5.46 -12.45 -12.84
N LEU A 205 6.32 -13.20 -13.54
CA LEU A 205 7.74 -13.36 -13.26
C LEU A 205 8.51 -13.18 -14.58
N PRO A 206 9.67 -12.51 -14.60
CA PRO A 206 10.52 -12.45 -15.78
C PRO A 206 10.93 -13.87 -16.25
N GLY A 207 11.10 -14.02 -17.58
CA GLY A 207 11.43 -15.31 -18.18
C GLY A 207 12.75 -15.91 -17.68
N ASP A 208 13.68 -15.06 -17.32
CA ASP A 208 15.00 -15.40 -16.79
C ASP A 208 15.13 -15.26 -15.27
N ALA A 209 14.00 -15.21 -14.55
CA ALA A 209 13.96 -15.03 -13.08
C ALA A 209 14.91 -15.97 -12.30
N THR A 210 15.32 -17.10 -12.88
CA THR A 210 16.27 -18.05 -12.30
C THR A 210 17.66 -18.00 -12.93
N ALA A 211 17.92 -17.15 -13.93
CA ALA A 211 19.20 -17.11 -14.62
C ALA A 211 20.27 -16.42 -13.76
N SER A 212 21.41 -17.08 -13.59
CA SER A 212 22.54 -16.57 -12.80
C SER A 212 23.28 -15.40 -13.45
N ARG A 213 22.90 -14.98 -14.66
CA ARG A 213 23.57 -13.93 -15.46
C ARG A 213 22.76 -12.64 -15.60
N SER A 214 21.66 -12.49 -14.86
CA SER A 214 20.92 -11.23 -14.84
C SER A 214 21.80 -10.15 -14.18
N SER A 215 21.94 -9.01 -14.84
CA SER A 215 22.63 -7.83 -14.28
C SER A 215 21.93 -7.26 -13.04
N PHE A 216 20.66 -7.60 -12.84
CA PHE A 216 19.82 -7.14 -11.73
C PHE A 216 19.66 -8.16 -10.59
N GLY A 217 20.34 -9.31 -10.67
CA GLY A 217 20.28 -10.36 -9.66
C GLY A 217 19.29 -11.47 -10.01
N ASN A 218 19.29 -12.51 -9.15
CA ASN A 218 18.46 -13.70 -9.31
C ASN A 218 17.15 -13.51 -8.52
N LEU A 219 16.00 -13.68 -9.17
CA LEU A 219 14.66 -13.61 -8.57
C LEU A 219 14.17 -14.97 -8.04
N LYS A 220 15.08 -15.85 -7.62
CA LYS A 220 14.72 -17.17 -7.09
C LYS A 220 13.72 -17.06 -5.92
N GLY A 221 13.90 -16.09 -5.04
CA GLY A 221 12.99 -15.83 -3.93
C GLY A 221 11.58 -15.48 -4.41
N ALA A 222 11.47 -14.66 -5.45
CA ALA A 222 10.18 -14.30 -6.06
C ALA A 222 9.47 -15.52 -6.69
N VAL A 223 10.22 -16.42 -7.34
CA VAL A 223 9.66 -17.66 -7.88
C VAL A 223 9.09 -18.55 -6.77
N GLU A 224 9.84 -18.71 -5.68
CA GLU A 224 9.40 -19.49 -4.52
C GLU A 224 8.20 -18.83 -3.82
N GLU A 225 8.17 -17.49 -3.71
CA GLU A 225 7.04 -16.73 -3.17
C GLU A 225 5.77 -17.00 -3.97
N VAL A 226 5.82 -16.85 -5.28
CA VAL A 226 4.67 -17.10 -6.18
C VAL A 226 4.20 -18.54 -6.10
N GLN A 227 5.11 -19.51 -6.08
CA GLN A 227 4.75 -20.94 -5.94
C GLN A 227 3.99 -21.20 -4.63
N ASP A 228 4.43 -20.65 -3.51
CA ASP A 228 3.78 -20.83 -2.22
C ASP A 228 2.43 -20.10 -2.14
N ILE A 229 2.30 -18.92 -2.72
CA ILE A 229 1.02 -18.21 -2.84
C ILE A 229 0.03 -19.07 -3.64
N LEU A 230 0.45 -19.66 -4.77
CA LEU A 230 -0.43 -20.45 -5.64
C LEU A 230 -0.83 -21.80 -5.03
N LYS A 231 -0.10 -22.31 -4.02
CA LYS A 231 -0.56 -23.44 -3.19
C LYS A 231 -1.73 -23.05 -2.28
N LEU A 232 -1.82 -21.78 -1.87
CA LEU A 232 -2.85 -21.29 -0.97
C LEU A 232 -4.11 -20.84 -1.71
N VAL A 233 -3.96 -20.14 -2.83
CA VAL A 233 -5.05 -19.50 -3.57
C VAL A 233 -5.10 -19.98 -5.01
N LYS A 234 -6.30 -19.90 -5.62
CA LYS A 234 -6.45 -20.26 -7.03
C LYS A 234 -5.75 -19.21 -7.90
N GLY A 235 -4.95 -19.65 -8.86
CA GLY A 235 -4.27 -18.72 -9.76
C GLY A 235 -3.35 -19.43 -10.74
N ARG A 236 -2.58 -18.61 -11.45
CA ARG A 236 -1.53 -19.05 -12.39
C ARG A 236 -0.32 -18.13 -12.29
N SER A 237 0.83 -18.65 -12.60
CA SER A 237 2.03 -17.87 -12.86
C SER A 237 2.30 -17.82 -14.36
N VAL A 238 2.77 -16.68 -14.81
CA VAL A 238 3.28 -16.51 -16.15
C VAL A 238 4.76 -16.18 -16.04
N GLN A 239 5.58 -17.07 -16.55
CA GLN A 239 7.04 -16.92 -16.56
C GLN A 239 7.52 -17.12 -18.00
N LYS A 240 7.74 -16.05 -18.71
CA LYS A 240 8.34 -16.06 -20.05
C LYS A 240 9.00 -14.71 -20.31
N SER A 241 9.97 -14.70 -21.23
CA SER A 241 10.42 -13.46 -21.85
C SER A 241 9.22 -12.87 -22.57
N MET A 242 8.82 -11.68 -22.18
CA MET A 242 7.63 -11.01 -22.69
C MET A 242 8.02 -9.68 -23.30
N ASP A 243 7.34 -9.32 -24.35
CA ASP A 243 7.32 -7.95 -24.79
C ASP A 243 6.35 -7.11 -23.94
N LYS A 244 6.40 -5.83 -24.10
CA LYS A 244 5.56 -4.87 -23.38
C LYS A 244 4.07 -5.13 -23.61
N GLN A 245 3.67 -5.57 -24.80
CA GLN A 245 2.27 -5.81 -25.14
C GLN A 245 1.70 -7.00 -24.38
N ASP A 246 2.45 -8.09 -24.26
CA ASP A 246 2.09 -9.26 -23.46
C ASP A 246 1.78 -8.87 -21.98
N LEU A 247 2.63 -8.00 -21.39
CA LEU A 247 2.41 -7.54 -20.01
C LEU A 247 1.16 -6.66 -19.91
N VAL A 248 0.94 -5.76 -20.88
CA VAL A 248 -0.26 -4.91 -20.91
C VAL A 248 -1.54 -5.75 -20.95
N GLU A 249 -1.56 -6.86 -21.71
CA GLU A 249 -2.69 -7.78 -21.75
C GLU A 249 -2.94 -8.42 -20.38
N ILE A 250 -1.87 -8.85 -19.68
CA ILE A 250 -1.97 -9.40 -18.32
C ILE A 250 -2.48 -8.36 -17.32
N LEU A 251 -2.02 -7.11 -17.42
CA LEU A 251 -2.45 -6.04 -16.54
C LEU A 251 -3.94 -5.72 -16.66
N GLN A 252 -4.56 -6.01 -17.81
CA GLN A 252 -6.00 -5.85 -18.03
C GLN A 252 -6.84 -7.02 -17.52
N GLU A 253 -6.22 -8.10 -17.05
CA GLU A 253 -6.96 -9.26 -16.53
C GLU A 253 -7.77 -8.93 -15.29
N ARG A 254 -8.92 -9.57 -15.21
CA ARG A 254 -9.79 -9.49 -14.04
C ARG A 254 -9.36 -10.48 -12.95
N ALA A 255 -8.17 -10.28 -12.43
CA ALA A 255 -7.54 -11.09 -11.40
C ALA A 255 -6.78 -10.21 -10.39
N ILE A 256 -6.41 -10.76 -9.24
CA ILE A 256 -5.39 -10.14 -8.40
C ILE A 256 -4.08 -10.24 -9.17
N LEU A 257 -3.46 -9.10 -9.45
CA LEU A 257 -2.17 -9.05 -10.13
C LEU A 257 -1.06 -9.10 -9.09
N HIS A 258 -0.14 -10.06 -9.23
CA HIS A 258 1.04 -10.16 -8.38
C HIS A 258 2.28 -10.05 -9.27
N LEU A 259 2.94 -8.89 -9.20
CA LEU A 259 4.06 -8.53 -10.06
C LEU A 259 5.37 -8.67 -9.26
N ALA A 260 6.09 -9.74 -9.54
CA ALA A 260 7.36 -10.08 -8.87
C ALA A 260 8.51 -9.90 -9.87
N MET A 261 8.91 -8.64 -10.08
CA MET A 261 9.90 -8.24 -11.09
C MET A 261 10.81 -7.13 -10.57
N HIS A 262 11.88 -6.85 -11.27
CA HIS A 262 12.73 -5.70 -10.96
C HIS A 262 12.06 -4.39 -11.38
N SER A 263 12.16 -3.37 -10.52
CA SER A 263 11.76 -2.00 -10.80
C SER A 263 12.85 -1.03 -10.40
N LEU A 264 12.89 0.10 -11.08
CA LEU A 264 13.75 1.23 -10.73
C LEU A 264 12.89 2.46 -10.46
N ALA A 265 13.22 3.20 -9.42
CA ALA A 265 12.49 4.38 -8.97
C ALA A 265 12.58 5.55 -9.96
N THR A 266 13.70 5.66 -10.67
CA THR A 266 13.92 6.66 -11.72
C THR A 266 14.67 6.03 -12.87
N ASP A 267 14.46 6.53 -14.09
CA ASP A 267 15.30 6.15 -15.22
C ASP A 267 16.69 6.82 -15.16
N ILE A 268 17.57 6.46 -16.08
CA ILE A 268 18.93 7.00 -16.14
C ILE A 268 18.92 8.53 -16.39
N SER A 269 17.87 9.06 -16.98
CA SER A 269 17.65 10.50 -17.14
C SER A 269 17.05 11.16 -15.88
N GLY A 270 16.64 10.36 -14.88
CA GLY A 270 16.03 10.83 -13.65
C GLY A 270 14.57 11.23 -13.79
N SER A 271 13.86 10.81 -14.85
CA SER A 271 12.58 11.36 -15.23
C SER A 271 11.36 10.53 -14.81
N SER A 272 11.40 9.20 -14.82
CA SER A 272 10.23 8.41 -14.43
C SER A 272 10.57 7.00 -13.95
N PRO A 273 9.81 6.45 -12.98
CA PRO A 273 9.97 5.07 -12.55
C PRO A 273 9.47 4.06 -13.58
N TYR A 274 10.09 2.87 -13.62
CA TYR A 274 9.73 1.83 -14.59
C TYR A 274 10.00 0.41 -14.08
N PHE A 275 9.32 -0.56 -14.71
CA PHE A 275 9.61 -1.99 -14.58
C PHE A 275 10.57 -2.45 -15.67
N ILE A 276 11.45 -3.36 -15.33
CA ILE A 276 12.36 -4.04 -16.25
C ILE A 276 11.72 -5.36 -16.67
N LEU A 277 11.40 -5.50 -17.96
CA LEU A 277 10.69 -6.65 -18.51
C LEU A 277 11.63 -7.79 -18.90
N ASP A 278 12.84 -7.47 -19.37
CA ASP A 278 13.88 -8.42 -19.75
C ASP A 278 15.19 -8.09 -19.07
N SER A 279 15.93 -9.10 -18.67
CA SER A 279 17.30 -8.93 -18.14
C SER A 279 18.33 -8.86 -19.26
N VAL A 280 18.28 -7.81 -20.05
CA VAL A 280 19.36 -7.50 -20.99
C VAL A 280 20.53 -6.93 -20.19
N ALA A 281 21.76 -7.27 -20.58
CA ALA A 281 22.98 -6.81 -19.91
C ALA A 281 23.13 -5.28 -19.89
N ASP A 282 22.44 -4.58 -20.78
CA ASP A 282 22.42 -3.11 -20.86
C ASP A 282 21.02 -2.58 -20.47
N PRO A 283 20.91 -1.83 -19.35
CA PRO A 283 19.65 -1.21 -18.93
C PRO A 283 19.04 -0.26 -19.96
N LEU A 284 19.85 0.34 -20.85
CA LEU A 284 19.36 1.21 -21.94
C LEU A 284 18.66 0.43 -23.04
N LEU A 285 18.96 -0.86 -23.17
CA LEU A 285 18.34 -1.77 -24.14
C LEU A 285 17.25 -2.63 -23.53
N ALA A 286 17.04 -2.54 -22.21
CA ALA A 286 15.99 -3.27 -21.52
C ALA A 286 14.62 -2.82 -22.02
N ASN A 287 13.74 -3.78 -22.22
CA ASN A 287 12.33 -3.49 -22.45
C ASN A 287 11.74 -2.95 -21.15
N GLN A 288 11.29 -1.70 -21.12
CA GLN A 288 10.84 -0.99 -19.93
C GLN A 288 9.36 -0.64 -20.03
N LEU A 289 8.62 -0.81 -18.95
CA LEU A 289 7.25 -0.30 -18.80
C LEU A 289 7.26 0.85 -17.79
N HIS A 290 7.08 2.04 -18.30
CA HIS A 290 7.11 3.27 -17.50
C HIS A 290 5.78 3.55 -16.80
N ASP A 291 5.84 4.34 -15.75
CA ASP A 291 4.69 4.76 -14.94
C ASP A 291 3.60 5.46 -15.75
N TYR A 292 3.97 6.36 -16.68
CA TYR A 292 3.02 7.06 -17.54
C TYR A 292 2.29 6.12 -18.52
N GLU A 293 2.91 5.01 -18.91
CA GLU A 293 2.25 3.99 -19.74
C GLU A 293 1.23 3.19 -18.93
N ILE A 294 1.56 2.89 -17.65
CA ILE A 294 0.64 2.25 -16.71
C ILE A 294 -0.56 3.15 -16.46
N ASN A 295 -0.34 4.47 -16.27
CA ASN A 295 -1.40 5.46 -16.07
C ASN A 295 -2.43 5.49 -17.21
N ALA A 296 -1.99 5.19 -18.43
CA ALA A 296 -2.86 5.15 -19.61
C ALA A 296 -3.74 3.90 -19.69
N LEU A 297 -3.52 2.90 -18.82
CA LEU A 297 -4.29 1.66 -18.81
C LEU A 297 -5.61 1.81 -18.02
N HIS A 298 -6.54 0.89 -18.30
CA HIS A 298 -7.77 0.71 -17.51
C HIS A 298 -7.74 -0.66 -16.87
N LEU A 299 -7.45 -0.70 -15.57
CA LEU A 299 -7.30 -1.94 -14.83
C LEU A 299 -8.64 -2.44 -14.29
N SER A 300 -8.86 -3.75 -14.43
CA SER A 300 -10.01 -4.45 -13.85
C SER A 300 -9.63 -5.29 -12.63
N SER A 301 -8.39 -5.23 -12.18
CA SER A 301 -7.87 -5.96 -11.03
C SER A 301 -8.46 -5.43 -9.71
N PRO A 302 -8.90 -6.30 -8.78
CA PRO A 302 -9.36 -5.88 -7.46
C PRO A 302 -8.23 -5.46 -6.52
N MET A 303 -6.99 -5.84 -6.83
CA MET A 303 -5.78 -5.53 -6.07
C MET A 303 -4.54 -5.83 -6.90
N VAL A 304 -3.58 -4.94 -6.87
CA VAL A 304 -2.23 -5.15 -7.41
C VAL A 304 -1.25 -5.32 -6.26
N VAL A 305 -0.38 -6.31 -6.34
CA VAL A 305 0.72 -6.57 -5.40
C VAL A 305 2.02 -6.40 -6.16
N LEU A 306 2.81 -5.44 -5.73
CA LEU A 306 4.14 -5.15 -6.26
C LEU A 306 5.16 -5.76 -5.31
N SER A 307 5.51 -7.03 -5.57
CA SER A 307 6.56 -7.75 -4.83
C SER A 307 7.93 -7.50 -5.47
N SER A 308 8.24 -6.23 -5.69
CA SER A 308 9.47 -5.75 -6.32
C SER A 308 10.15 -4.75 -5.39
N CYS A 309 11.44 -4.55 -5.60
CA CYS A 309 12.19 -3.55 -4.87
C CYS A 309 11.76 -2.13 -5.28
N GLU A 310 11.64 -1.21 -4.30
CA GLU A 310 11.49 0.24 -4.50
C GLU A 310 10.26 0.70 -5.31
N THR A 311 9.15 -0.03 -5.27
CA THR A 311 7.95 0.34 -6.02
C THR A 311 7.21 1.57 -5.47
N ALA A 312 7.50 1.95 -4.22
CA ALA A 312 6.99 3.18 -3.62
C ALA A 312 7.95 4.37 -3.74
N VAL A 313 9.21 4.12 -4.12
CA VAL A 313 10.21 5.19 -4.29
C VAL A 313 10.00 5.84 -5.66
N GLY A 314 10.07 7.15 -5.72
CA GLY A 314 9.91 7.95 -6.92
C GLY A 314 10.38 9.39 -6.67
N GLN A 315 10.17 10.28 -7.63
CA GLN A 315 10.45 11.70 -7.43
C GLN A 315 9.43 12.31 -6.47
N LEU A 316 9.93 13.04 -5.47
CA LEU A 316 9.10 13.81 -4.55
C LEU A 316 8.69 15.13 -5.23
N TYR A 317 7.39 15.31 -5.42
CA TYR A 317 6.83 16.56 -5.93
C TYR A 317 6.09 17.26 -4.79
N ARG A 318 6.42 18.54 -4.58
CA ARG A 318 5.82 19.34 -3.51
C ARG A 318 4.31 19.46 -3.70
N GLY A 319 3.54 19.10 -2.67
CA GLY A 319 2.07 19.09 -2.69
C GLY A 319 1.42 17.92 -3.44
N GLU A 320 2.21 17.04 -4.13
CA GLU A 320 1.69 15.87 -4.83
C GLU A 320 2.23 14.53 -4.28
N GLY A 321 3.21 14.60 -3.39
CA GLY A 321 3.87 13.44 -2.82
C GLY A 321 4.79 12.71 -3.80
N ILE A 322 5.07 11.44 -3.50
CA ILE A 322 5.97 10.63 -4.32
C ILE A 322 5.24 10.10 -5.55
N MET A 323 5.73 10.45 -6.74
CA MET A 323 5.32 9.82 -8.00
C MET A 323 6.01 8.46 -8.09
N SER A 324 5.25 7.41 -7.90
CA SER A 324 5.74 6.03 -7.82
C SER A 324 4.91 5.10 -8.71
N LEU A 325 5.48 3.93 -9.03
CA LEU A 325 4.75 2.90 -9.76
C LEU A 325 3.43 2.50 -9.07
N SER A 326 3.41 2.46 -7.73
CA SER A 326 2.19 2.14 -6.98
C SER A 326 1.07 3.18 -7.21
N ARG A 327 1.43 4.48 -7.31
CA ARG A 327 0.46 5.54 -7.63
C ARG A 327 -0.10 5.38 -9.05
N SER A 328 0.76 5.00 -9.99
CA SER A 328 0.34 4.78 -11.39
C SER A 328 -0.69 3.66 -11.53
N PHE A 329 -0.55 2.57 -10.80
CA PHE A 329 -1.58 1.52 -10.76
C PHE A 329 -2.90 2.00 -10.17
N MET A 330 -2.86 2.85 -9.15
CA MET A 330 -4.07 3.46 -8.59
C MET A 330 -4.76 4.38 -9.61
N GLN A 331 -3.99 5.21 -10.31
CA GLN A 331 -4.52 6.09 -11.36
C GLN A 331 -5.09 5.30 -12.54
N ALA A 332 -4.49 4.16 -12.88
CA ALA A 332 -5.00 3.23 -13.89
C ALA A 332 -6.29 2.50 -13.46
N GLY A 333 -6.78 2.70 -12.23
CA GLY A 333 -8.06 2.16 -11.76
C GLY A 333 -7.95 0.97 -10.79
N ALA A 334 -6.75 0.57 -10.35
CA ALA A 334 -6.63 -0.42 -9.30
C ALA A 334 -7.16 0.15 -7.97
N PRO A 335 -8.16 -0.46 -7.33
CA PRO A 335 -8.73 0.08 -6.09
C PRO A 335 -7.79 -0.02 -4.90
N SER A 336 -6.78 -0.90 -4.96
CA SER A 336 -5.74 -1.02 -3.94
C SER A 336 -4.45 -1.58 -4.51
N VAL A 337 -3.33 -1.10 -3.94
CA VAL A 337 -1.99 -1.56 -4.28
C VAL A 337 -1.25 -1.92 -2.99
N VAL A 338 -0.62 -3.09 -2.96
CA VAL A 338 0.37 -3.47 -1.94
C VAL A 338 1.74 -3.27 -2.54
N HIS A 339 2.61 -2.58 -1.83
CA HIS A 339 3.96 -2.23 -2.30
C HIS A 339 4.95 -2.17 -1.15
N SER A 340 6.23 -2.10 -1.45
CA SER A 340 7.30 -1.92 -0.46
C SER A 340 7.95 -0.54 -0.57
N LEU A 341 8.34 0.02 0.57
CA LEU A 341 9.06 1.30 0.67
C LEU A 341 10.55 1.16 0.32
N TRP A 342 11.13 -0.01 0.54
CA TRP A 342 12.53 -0.34 0.27
C TRP A 342 12.66 -1.83 -0.06
N PRO A 343 13.80 -2.24 -0.66
CA PRO A 343 14.11 -3.66 -0.90
C PRO A 343 14.16 -4.44 0.42
N VAL A 344 13.45 -5.55 0.49
CA VAL A 344 13.46 -6.47 1.63
C VAL A 344 14.13 -7.77 1.21
N GLU A 345 14.80 -8.44 2.15
CA GLU A 345 15.35 -9.79 1.92
C GLU A 345 14.27 -10.76 1.44
N ASP A 346 14.52 -11.46 0.33
CA ASP A 346 13.56 -12.34 -0.35
C ASP A 346 12.85 -13.33 0.58
N ALA A 347 13.60 -13.95 1.49
CA ALA A 347 13.04 -14.94 2.40
C ALA A 347 12.01 -14.33 3.36
N LYS A 348 12.23 -13.08 3.81
CA LYS A 348 11.34 -12.37 4.72
C LYS A 348 10.16 -11.74 4.00
N SER A 349 10.38 -11.22 2.79
CA SER A 349 9.32 -10.81 1.87
C SER A 349 8.34 -11.94 1.62
N ARG A 350 8.83 -13.10 1.22
CA ARG A 350 8.04 -14.33 0.99
C ARG A 350 7.21 -14.71 2.21
N GLU A 351 7.80 -14.73 3.41
CA GLU A 351 7.10 -15.08 4.64
C GLU A 351 5.89 -14.16 4.89
N ILE A 352 6.07 -12.86 4.73
CA ILE A 352 5.02 -11.85 4.90
C ILE A 352 3.96 -11.98 3.80
N MET A 353 4.36 -12.10 2.52
CA MET A 353 3.41 -12.16 1.41
C MET A 353 2.59 -13.44 1.43
N VAL A 354 3.20 -14.60 1.67
CA VAL A 354 2.47 -15.87 1.81
C VAL A 354 1.48 -15.81 2.98
N GLY A 355 1.90 -15.27 4.13
CA GLY A 355 1.02 -15.02 5.26
C GLY A 355 -0.14 -14.10 4.91
N PHE A 356 0.13 -13.00 4.20
CA PHE A 356 -0.88 -12.03 3.75
C PHE A 356 -1.96 -12.68 2.88
N TYR A 357 -1.57 -13.44 1.85
CA TYR A 357 -2.53 -14.17 1.02
C TYR A 357 -3.32 -15.22 1.82
N GLY A 358 -2.69 -15.85 2.82
CA GLY A 358 -3.36 -16.75 3.75
C GLY A 358 -4.47 -16.08 4.55
N GLU A 359 -4.24 -14.87 5.03
CA GLU A 359 -5.25 -14.08 5.75
C GLU A 359 -6.32 -13.51 4.82
N LEU A 360 -5.96 -13.06 3.61
CA LEU A 360 -6.92 -12.62 2.60
C LEU A 360 -7.92 -13.72 2.25
N LYS A 361 -7.46 -14.95 2.06
CA LYS A 361 -8.32 -16.13 1.77
C LYS A 361 -9.40 -16.37 2.82
N LYS A 362 -9.16 -15.96 4.07
CA LYS A 362 -10.13 -16.03 5.17
C LYS A 362 -11.20 -14.92 5.11
N GLY A 363 -11.12 -14.02 4.12
CA GLY A 363 -12.04 -12.89 3.97
C GLY A 363 -11.75 -11.77 4.98
N ILE A 364 -10.52 -11.65 5.44
CA ILE A 364 -10.08 -10.55 6.31
C ILE A 364 -9.83 -9.31 5.43
N PRO A 365 -10.21 -8.10 5.88
CA PRO A 365 -9.88 -6.86 5.20
C PRO A 365 -8.38 -6.71 4.97
N LYS A 366 -7.99 -6.16 3.82
CA LYS A 366 -6.60 -6.13 3.35
C LYS A 366 -5.64 -5.50 4.37
N SER A 367 -5.95 -4.32 4.93
CA SER A 367 -5.11 -3.68 5.95
C SER A 367 -4.98 -4.53 7.22
N SER A 368 -6.10 -5.10 7.67
CA SER A 368 -6.10 -5.99 8.85
C SER A 368 -5.31 -7.27 8.61
N ALA A 369 -5.34 -7.80 7.38
CA ALA A 369 -4.57 -8.98 6.99
C ALA A 369 -3.07 -8.70 7.04
N LEU A 370 -2.63 -7.58 6.45
CA LEU A 370 -1.22 -7.18 6.44
C LEU A 370 -0.71 -6.89 7.86
N SER A 371 -1.45 -6.08 8.64
CA SER A 371 -1.08 -5.76 10.03
C SER A 371 -1.03 -7.00 10.92
N LYS A 372 -1.96 -7.94 10.73
CA LYS A 372 -1.97 -9.20 11.47
C LYS A 372 -0.72 -10.04 11.18
N VAL A 373 -0.35 -10.16 9.90
CA VAL A 373 0.84 -10.92 9.50
C VAL A 373 2.12 -10.29 10.02
N LYS A 374 2.23 -8.95 9.99
CA LYS A 374 3.37 -8.24 10.58
C LYS A 374 3.49 -8.51 12.08
N ARG A 375 2.37 -8.48 12.83
CA ARG A 375 2.35 -8.85 14.26
C ARG A 375 2.79 -10.30 14.48
N GLN A 376 2.25 -11.24 13.71
CA GLN A 376 2.64 -12.66 13.80
C GLN A 376 4.11 -12.87 13.45
N TYR A 377 4.63 -12.14 12.47
CA TYR A 377 6.04 -12.16 12.13
C TYR A 377 6.90 -11.72 13.32
N LEU A 378 6.59 -10.59 13.96
CA LEU A 378 7.31 -10.11 15.15
C LEU A 378 7.30 -11.12 16.29
N ASP A 379 6.17 -11.79 16.52
CA ASP A 379 6.02 -12.78 17.59
C ASP A 379 6.83 -14.07 17.34
N GLN A 380 7.12 -14.40 16.08
CA GLN A 380 7.71 -15.69 15.70
C GLN A 380 9.20 -15.60 15.35
N GLN A 381 9.71 -14.39 15.06
CA GLN A 381 11.09 -14.24 14.62
C GLN A 381 12.09 -14.12 15.76
N PRO A 382 13.32 -14.64 15.58
CA PRO A 382 14.43 -14.31 16.45
C PRO A 382 14.67 -12.79 16.50
N PRO A 383 15.21 -12.25 17.61
CA PRO A 383 15.38 -10.80 17.81
C PRO A 383 16.08 -10.05 16.68
N PHE A 384 17.04 -10.69 16.00
CA PHE A 384 17.76 -10.11 14.88
C PHE A 384 16.82 -9.77 13.71
N TYR A 385 15.87 -10.65 13.36
CA TYR A 385 14.95 -10.45 12.26
C TYR A 385 13.71 -9.60 12.63
N THR A 386 13.60 -9.14 13.88
CA THR A 386 12.54 -8.22 14.28
C THR A 386 12.84 -6.75 13.99
N HIS A 387 14.03 -6.47 13.40
CA HIS A 387 14.35 -5.14 12.90
C HIS A 387 13.30 -4.66 11.90
N PRO A 388 12.79 -3.39 11.99
CA PRO A 388 11.74 -2.87 11.11
C PRO A 388 12.05 -2.99 9.61
N TYR A 389 13.32 -3.03 9.23
CA TYR A 389 13.74 -3.30 7.85
C TYR A 389 13.05 -4.54 7.23
N TYR A 390 12.89 -5.61 7.98
CA TYR A 390 12.38 -6.88 7.45
C TYR A 390 10.86 -6.93 7.26
N TRP A 391 10.09 -6.11 8.00
CA TRP A 391 8.64 -6.24 8.04
C TRP A 391 7.86 -4.94 7.78
N ALA A 392 8.46 -3.77 8.07
CA ALA A 392 7.75 -2.50 8.01
C ALA A 392 7.68 -1.92 6.59
N ALA A 393 8.46 -2.43 5.65
CA ALA A 393 8.49 -1.96 4.26
C ALA A 393 7.14 -2.05 3.55
N PHE A 394 6.38 -3.11 3.80
CA PHE A 394 5.14 -3.37 3.08
C PHE A 394 4.02 -2.45 3.53
N GLN A 395 3.40 -1.79 2.56
CA GLN A 395 2.26 -0.91 2.77
C GLN A 395 1.11 -1.32 1.86
N ILE A 396 -0.12 -0.97 2.28
CA ILE A 396 -1.30 -1.07 1.43
C ILE A 396 -1.91 0.30 1.25
N THR A 397 -2.08 0.70 -0.01
CA THR A 397 -2.68 1.96 -0.41
C THR A 397 -4.04 1.71 -1.07
N GLY A 398 -5.03 2.55 -0.75
CA GLY A 398 -6.37 2.52 -1.32
C GLY A 398 -7.39 1.70 -0.53
N ASP A 399 -8.32 1.05 -1.23
CA ASP A 399 -9.42 0.30 -0.61
C ASP A 399 -8.94 -0.89 0.22
N THR A 400 -9.37 -0.95 1.45
CA THR A 400 -9.02 -2.01 2.40
C THR A 400 -10.07 -3.11 2.54
N SER A 401 -11.13 -3.10 1.73
CA SER A 401 -12.19 -4.12 1.75
C SER A 401 -11.64 -5.52 1.52
N PRO A 402 -12.30 -6.56 2.05
CA PRO A 402 -11.94 -7.94 1.75
C PRO A 402 -11.96 -8.21 0.25
N VAL A 403 -10.92 -8.82 -0.28
CA VAL A 403 -10.88 -9.30 -1.68
C VAL A 403 -11.71 -10.56 -1.84
N TYR A 404 -11.59 -11.49 -0.87
CA TYR A 404 -12.36 -12.72 -0.85
C TYR A 404 -13.64 -12.54 -0.03
N SER A 405 -14.77 -12.99 -0.57
CA SER A 405 -16.02 -13.03 0.18
C SER A 405 -15.90 -14.03 1.35
N LYS A 406 -16.32 -13.64 2.54
CA LYS A 406 -16.48 -14.61 3.64
C LYS A 406 -17.45 -15.69 3.17
N ARG A 407 -17.01 -16.94 3.17
CA ARG A 407 -17.90 -18.08 2.97
C ARG A 407 -18.89 -18.09 4.14
N ASN A 408 -20.15 -17.79 3.87
CA ASN A 408 -21.22 -17.91 4.87
C ASN A 408 -21.50 -19.40 5.09
N TYR A 409 -20.60 -20.07 5.83
CA TYR A 409 -20.79 -21.48 6.21
C TYR A 409 -22.14 -21.67 6.92
N PHE A 410 -22.62 -20.67 7.63
CA PHE A 410 -23.96 -20.68 8.25
C PHE A 410 -25.10 -20.75 7.24
N LEU A 411 -25.00 -20.06 6.12
CA LEU A 411 -26.05 -20.16 5.06
C LEU A 411 -25.99 -21.49 4.36
N ILE A 412 -24.81 -22.05 4.13
CA ILE A 412 -24.65 -23.39 3.54
C ILE A 412 -25.14 -24.46 4.50
N ALA A 413 -24.75 -24.39 5.77
CA ALA A 413 -25.22 -25.32 6.81
C ALA A 413 -26.73 -25.20 7.03
N GLY A 414 -27.27 -23.99 7.04
CA GLY A 414 -28.71 -23.73 7.10
C GLY A 414 -29.49 -24.31 5.92
N SER A 415 -28.97 -24.11 4.69
CA SER A 415 -29.62 -24.71 3.50
C SER A 415 -29.55 -26.25 3.49
N ILE A 416 -28.45 -26.84 3.95
CA ILE A 416 -28.34 -28.30 4.11
C ILE A 416 -29.33 -28.80 5.17
N LEU A 417 -29.44 -28.09 6.31
CA LEU A 417 -30.37 -28.44 7.37
C LEU A 417 -31.83 -28.36 6.89
N ILE A 418 -32.19 -27.29 6.18
CA ILE A 418 -33.52 -27.12 5.58
C ILE A 418 -33.82 -28.22 4.58
N ALA A 419 -32.87 -28.55 3.70
CA ALA A 419 -33.03 -29.65 2.74
C ALA A 419 -33.24 -31.00 3.44
N PHE A 420 -32.49 -31.24 4.53
CA PHE A 420 -32.65 -32.45 5.34
C PHE A 420 -34.02 -32.50 6.03
N LEU A 421 -34.49 -31.40 6.60
CA LEU A 421 -35.82 -31.35 7.23
C LEU A 421 -36.95 -31.57 6.21
N ILE A 422 -36.84 -30.98 5.01
CA ILE A 422 -37.79 -31.20 3.91
C ILE A 422 -37.77 -32.69 3.49
N PHE A 423 -36.59 -33.29 3.34
CA PHE A 423 -36.47 -34.70 3.00
C PHE A 423 -37.07 -35.60 4.08
N ALA A 424 -36.82 -35.33 5.34
CA ALA A 424 -37.36 -36.07 6.48
C ALA A 424 -38.90 -35.96 6.55
N TYR A 425 -39.42 -34.77 6.27
CA TYR A 425 -40.90 -34.55 6.19
C TYR A 425 -41.56 -35.36 5.07
N PHE A 426 -41.00 -35.35 3.86
CA PHE A 426 -41.54 -36.14 2.75
C PHE A 426 -41.41 -37.66 2.98
N ARG A 427 -40.35 -38.12 3.59
CA ARG A 427 -40.16 -39.52 3.98
C ARG A 427 -41.19 -39.94 5.03
N ARG A 428 -41.53 -39.10 5.97
CA ARG A 428 -42.59 -39.36 6.96
C ARG A 428 -43.98 -39.43 6.31
N LEU A 429 -44.31 -38.53 5.37
CA LEU A 429 -45.55 -38.58 4.61
C LEU A 429 -45.70 -39.83 3.74
N SER A 430 -44.61 -40.32 3.14
CA SER A 430 -44.62 -41.51 2.33
C SER A 430 -44.80 -42.78 3.18
N PHE A 431 -44.42 -42.74 4.47
CA PHE A 431 -44.63 -43.86 5.40
C PHE A 431 -46.11 -43.97 5.81
N PHE A 432 -46.82 -42.84 6.03
CA PHE A 432 -48.25 -42.79 6.37
C PHE A 432 -49.19 -43.06 5.17
N ARG A 433 -48.73 -43.16 3.93
CA ARG A 433 -49.54 -43.50 2.74
C ARG A 433 -49.47 -44.97 2.39
N ARG A 434 -48.80 -45.82 3.16
CA ARG A 434 -48.64 -47.26 2.92
C ARG A 434 -49.47 -48.11 3.87
N ASP A 435 -50.19 -47.52 4.80
CA ASP A 435 -51.25 -48.13 5.61
C ASP A 435 -52.64 -47.61 5.08
#